data_68f5a37f69075e25d060703768cdd8be
#
_entry.id   68f5a37f69075e25d060703768cdd8be
#
_cell.length_a   1.000
_cell.length_b   1.000
_cell.length_c   1.000
_cell.angle_alpha   90.00
_cell.angle_beta   90.00
_cell.angle_gamma   90.00
#
_symmetry.space_group_name_H-M   'P 1'
#
loop_
_entity.id
_entity.type
_entity.pdbx_description
1 polymer ?
#
loop_
_entity_poly.entity_id
_entity_poly.type
_entity_poly.pdbx_seq_one_letter_code
_entity_poly.pdbx_strand_id
1 'polypeptide(L)'
;MNHNEPYSDEYLRDILSSVKTIAMVGASPDKTKFSYGVLRVLNETGYDMIPVNPRPGITEIRGLKVYSSLKEIDRPVDMVEVFRKPEDLYAIAEEAIAIKAKVLWGQIGVVNNDAAKLAEDAGLKVLSLIHISEPTRPY
;
A
#
# COMPACT_ATOMS: atom_id res chain seq x y z
N MET A 1 16.35 -2.63 8.12
CA MET A 1 16.47 -3.14 6.74
C MET A 1 16.88 -2.02 5.78
N ASN A 2 17.73 -2.32 4.83
CA ASN A 2 18.14 -1.35 3.83
C ASN A 2 17.22 -1.42 2.62
N HIS A 3 16.41 -0.39 2.43
CA HIS A 3 15.43 -0.36 1.34
C HIS A 3 16.04 0.13 0.02
N ASN A 4 17.36 0.33 -0.03
CA ASN A 4 18.06 0.66 -1.27
C ASN A 4 18.62 -0.60 -1.95
N GLU A 5 18.32 -1.77 -1.42
CA GLU A 5 18.74 -3.04 -1.99
C GLU A 5 17.53 -3.90 -2.31
N PRO A 6 17.62 -4.79 -3.30
CA PRO A 6 16.50 -5.68 -3.62
C PRO A 6 16.11 -6.55 -2.44
N TYR A 7 14.82 -6.82 -2.32
CA TYR A 7 14.32 -7.71 -1.28
C TYR A 7 14.52 -9.17 -1.70
N SER A 8 14.66 -10.05 -0.71
CA SER A 8 14.71 -11.49 -1.00
C SER A 8 13.31 -11.99 -1.38
N ASP A 9 13.26 -13.09 -2.14
CA ASP A 9 11.98 -13.71 -2.49
C ASP A 9 11.26 -14.20 -1.24
N GLU A 10 12.00 -14.68 -0.27
CA GLU A 10 11.42 -15.15 0.98
C GLU A 10 10.72 -14.02 1.74
N TYR A 11 11.35 -12.86 1.82
CA TYR A 11 10.76 -11.70 2.47
C TYR A 11 9.45 -11.30 1.80
N LEU A 12 9.45 -11.24 0.46
CA LEU A 12 8.26 -10.88 -0.30
C LEU A 12 7.14 -11.91 -0.12
N ARG A 13 7.48 -13.18 -0.17
CA ARG A 13 6.48 -14.24 0.01
C ARG A 13 5.86 -14.23 1.39
N ASP A 14 6.69 -14.03 2.41
CA ASP A 14 6.20 -13.95 3.78
C ASP A 14 5.19 -12.83 3.93
N ILE A 15 5.50 -11.66 3.37
CA ILE A 15 4.59 -10.52 3.45
C ILE A 15 3.31 -10.81 2.69
N LEU A 16 3.40 -11.23 1.44
CA LEU A 16 2.22 -11.43 0.59
C LEU A 16 1.32 -12.55 1.09
N SER A 17 1.90 -13.58 1.72
CA SER A 17 1.09 -14.68 2.25
C SER A 17 0.45 -14.35 3.60
N SER A 18 0.94 -13.32 4.28
CA SER A 18 0.45 -12.97 5.62
C SER A 18 -0.66 -11.93 5.60
N VAL A 19 -0.93 -11.30 4.46
CA VAL A 19 -1.92 -10.24 4.37
C VAL A 19 -3.18 -10.73 3.65
N LYS A 20 -4.32 -10.19 4.05
CA LYS A 20 -5.61 -10.46 3.39
C LYS A 20 -6.31 -9.18 3.01
N THR A 21 -6.22 -8.16 3.83
CA THR A 21 -6.90 -6.87 3.65
C THR A 21 -5.87 -5.80 3.37
N ILE A 22 -6.02 -5.14 2.24
CA ILE A 22 -5.07 -4.13 1.75
C ILE A 22 -5.79 -2.81 1.54
N ALA A 23 -5.35 -1.77 2.22
CA ALA A 23 -5.82 -0.41 1.99
C ALA A 23 -4.88 0.26 0.98
N MET A 24 -5.44 0.72 -0.14
CA MET A 24 -4.67 1.37 -1.18
C MET A 24 -4.88 2.88 -1.09
N VAL A 25 -3.88 3.60 -0.58
CA VAL A 25 -3.93 5.06 -0.44
C VAL A 25 -3.53 5.70 -1.76
N GLY A 26 -4.38 6.57 -2.28
CA GLY A 26 -4.16 7.17 -3.59
C GLY A 26 -4.82 6.38 -4.71
N ALA A 27 -5.77 5.52 -4.39
CA ALA A 27 -6.54 4.78 -5.38
C ALA A 27 -7.29 5.75 -6.29
N SER A 28 -7.44 5.38 -7.56
CA SER A 28 -8.08 6.23 -8.57
C SER A 28 -9.11 5.44 -9.35
N PRO A 29 -10.25 6.08 -9.70
CA PRO A 29 -11.23 5.46 -10.59
C PRO A 29 -10.80 5.51 -12.06
N ASP A 30 -9.74 6.24 -12.38
CA ASP A 30 -9.23 6.38 -13.73
C ASP A 30 -8.54 5.09 -14.17
N LYS A 31 -9.14 4.41 -15.15
CA LYS A 31 -8.66 3.11 -15.62
C LYS A 31 -7.28 3.17 -16.26
N THR A 32 -6.81 4.36 -16.62
CA THR A 32 -5.48 4.51 -17.22
C THR A 32 -4.37 4.66 -16.18
N LYS A 33 -4.73 4.82 -14.91
CA LYS A 33 -3.75 4.97 -13.85
C LYS A 33 -3.18 3.62 -13.43
N PHE A 34 -1.89 3.62 -13.09
CA PHE A 34 -1.21 2.42 -12.63
C PHE A 34 -1.90 1.84 -11.37
N SER A 35 -2.31 2.72 -10.45
CA SER A 35 -2.98 2.27 -9.23
C SER A 35 -4.27 1.50 -9.51
N TYR A 36 -5.01 1.89 -10.55
CA TYR A 36 -6.22 1.15 -10.92
C TYR A 36 -5.90 -0.28 -11.35
N GLY A 37 -4.84 -0.42 -12.16
CA GLY A 37 -4.41 -1.76 -12.61
C GLY A 37 -3.98 -2.65 -11.48
N VAL A 38 -3.24 -2.10 -10.52
CA VAL A 38 -2.80 -2.86 -9.35
C VAL A 38 -4.00 -3.25 -8.49
N LEU A 39 -4.93 -2.31 -8.27
CA LEU A 39 -6.16 -2.59 -7.53
C LEU A 39 -6.93 -3.75 -8.17
N ARG A 40 -7.08 -3.70 -9.49
CA ARG A 40 -7.79 -4.76 -10.23
C ARG A 40 -7.12 -6.12 -10.04
N VAL A 41 -5.80 -6.18 -10.24
CA VAL A 41 -5.07 -7.45 -10.16
C VAL A 41 -5.17 -8.04 -8.76
N LEU A 42 -4.95 -7.23 -7.73
CA LEU A 42 -4.99 -7.72 -6.36
C LEU A 42 -6.41 -8.14 -5.96
N ASN A 43 -7.41 -7.39 -6.40
CA ASN A 43 -8.80 -7.73 -6.12
C ASN A 43 -9.18 -9.06 -6.78
N GLU A 44 -8.76 -9.26 -8.02
CA GLU A 44 -9.03 -10.50 -8.75
C GLU A 44 -8.27 -11.69 -8.19
N THR A 45 -7.13 -11.43 -7.57
CA THR A 45 -6.32 -12.48 -6.93
C THR A 45 -6.93 -12.96 -5.62
N GLY A 46 -7.85 -12.19 -5.04
CA GLY A 46 -8.56 -12.62 -3.83
C GLY A 46 -8.32 -11.78 -2.59
N TYR A 47 -7.52 -10.71 -2.69
CA TYR A 47 -7.32 -9.82 -1.57
C TYR A 47 -8.55 -8.95 -1.33
N ASP A 48 -8.82 -8.63 -0.06
CA ASP A 48 -9.86 -7.68 0.31
C ASP A 48 -9.30 -6.27 0.13
N MET A 49 -9.66 -5.62 -0.97
CA MET A 49 -9.11 -4.31 -1.32
C MET A 49 -9.98 -3.18 -0.80
N ILE A 50 -9.35 -2.20 -0.17
CA ILE A 50 -10.02 -1.02 0.36
C ILE A 50 -9.41 0.22 -0.28
N PRO A 51 -10.07 0.83 -1.28
CA PRO A 51 -9.55 2.06 -1.88
C PRO A 51 -9.67 3.23 -0.90
N VAL A 52 -8.62 4.05 -0.83
CA VAL A 52 -8.61 5.25 0.02
C VAL A 52 -8.24 6.45 -0.84
N ASN A 53 -9.10 7.46 -0.87
CA ASN A 53 -8.86 8.70 -1.60
C ASN A 53 -9.63 9.82 -0.92
N PRO A 54 -8.95 10.91 -0.50
CA PRO A 54 -9.62 12.00 0.21
C PRO A 54 -10.44 12.92 -0.70
N ARG A 55 -10.38 12.75 -2.02
CA ARG A 55 -11.08 13.64 -2.94
C ARG A 55 -12.59 13.49 -2.81
N PRO A 56 -13.32 14.60 -2.59
CA PRO A 56 -14.77 14.54 -2.51
C PRO A 56 -15.38 14.03 -3.84
N GLY A 57 -16.45 13.27 -3.75
CA GLY A 57 -17.14 12.78 -4.93
C GLY A 57 -16.67 11.42 -5.41
N ILE A 58 -15.52 10.93 -4.96
CA ILE A 58 -15.08 9.58 -5.29
C ILE A 58 -15.56 8.67 -4.17
N THR A 59 -16.66 7.94 -4.41
CA THR A 59 -17.25 7.10 -3.39
C THR A 59 -17.13 5.61 -3.69
N GLU A 60 -16.77 5.26 -4.94
CA GLU A 60 -16.69 3.88 -5.35
C GLU A 60 -15.66 3.72 -6.47
N ILE A 61 -14.88 2.64 -6.41
CA ILE A 61 -13.96 2.25 -7.49
C ILE A 61 -14.14 0.75 -7.69
N ARG A 62 -14.51 0.32 -8.89
CA ARG A 62 -14.75 -1.09 -9.24
C ARG A 62 -15.75 -1.77 -8.30
N GLY A 63 -16.76 -1.07 -7.83
CA GLY A 63 -17.72 -1.64 -6.89
C GLY A 63 -17.25 -1.66 -5.45
N LEU A 64 -16.06 -1.15 -5.16
CA LEU A 64 -15.50 -1.12 -3.82
C LEU A 64 -15.72 0.26 -3.21
N LYS A 65 -16.18 0.28 -1.97
CA LYS A 65 -16.42 1.54 -1.27
C LYS A 65 -15.09 2.25 -1.03
N VAL A 66 -15.06 3.56 -1.33
CA VAL A 66 -13.88 4.40 -1.11
C VAL A 66 -14.00 5.11 0.23
N TYR A 67 -12.92 5.06 1.03
CA TYR A 67 -12.82 5.77 2.29
C TYR A 67 -11.95 7.01 2.09
N SER A 68 -12.22 8.07 2.83
CA SER A 68 -11.46 9.32 2.68
C SER A 68 -10.14 9.28 3.41
N SER A 69 -9.99 8.42 4.40
CA SER A 69 -8.74 8.25 5.13
C SER A 69 -8.65 6.85 5.72
N LEU A 70 -7.42 6.46 6.12
CA LEU A 70 -7.21 5.17 6.75
C LEU A 70 -7.99 5.04 8.06
N LYS A 71 -8.12 6.14 8.78
CA LYS A 71 -8.80 6.14 10.08
C LYS A 71 -10.29 5.84 9.99
N GLU A 72 -10.89 6.04 8.82
CA GLU A 72 -12.31 5.80 8.63
C GLU A 72 -12.66 4.37 8.30
N ILE A 73 -11.66 3.55 8.02
CA ILE A 73 -11.88 2.14 7.70
C ILE A 73 -12.37 1.40 8.95
N ASP A 74 -13.44 0.65 8.79
CA ASP A 74 -14.15 0.04 9.92
C ASP A 74 -13.78 -1.42 10.15
N ARG A 75 -12.70 -1.90 9.55
CA ARG A 75 -12.21 -3.26 9.76
C ARG A 75 -10.70 -3.30 9.78
N PRO A 76 -10.09 -4.37 10.32
CA PRO A 76 -8.63 -4.47 10.37
C PRO A 76 -8.00 -4.41 8.98
N VAL A 77 -6.87 -3.73 8.88
CA VAL A 77 -6.09 -3.63 7.65
C VAL A 77 -4.74 -4.27 7.89
N ASP A 78 -4.37 -5.22 7.04
CA ASP A 78 -3.08 -5.89 7.16
C ASP A 78 -1.96 -5.12 6.50
N MET A 79 -2.24 -4.55 5.32
CA MET A 79 -1.23 -3.84 4.55
C MET A 79 -1.77 -2.51 4.05
N VAL A 80 -0.94 -1.49 4.13
CA VAL A 80 -1.22 -0.17 3.54
C VAL A 80 -0.30 -0.02 2.33
N GLU A 81 -0.90 0.08 1.15
CA GLU A 81 -0.18 0.25 -0.11
C GLU A 81 -0.34 1.69 -0.57
N VAL A 82 0.77 2.36 -0.89
CA VAL A 82 0.79 3.81 -1.07
C VAL A 82 1.10 4.19 -2.51
N PHE A 83 0.17 4.92 -3.14
CA PHE A 83 0.32 5.52 -4.46
C PHE A 83 0.33 7.04 -4.36
N ARG A 84 1.07 7.57 -3.38
CA ARG A 84 1.22 9.00 -3.16
C ARG A 84 2.68 9.39 -3.32
N LYS A 85 2.96 10.70 -3.28
CA LYS A 85 4.32 11.20 -3.39
C LYS A 85 5.16 10.78 -2.18
N PRO A 86 6.50 10.67 -2.34
CA PRO A 86 7.35 10.30 -1.21
C PRO A 86 7.17 11.19 0.03
N GLU A 87 6.95 12.49 -0.18
CA GLU A 87 6.76 13.41 0.93
C GLU A 87 5.48 13.16 1.71
N ASP A 88 4.50 12.45 1.13
CA ASP A 88 3.27 12.11 1.83
C ASP A 88 3.41 10.84 2.66
N LEU A 89 4.46 10.07 2.42
CA LEU A 89 4.59 8.74 3.01
C LEU A 89 4.74 8.76 4.52
N TYR A 90 5.40 9.77 5.07
CA TYR A 90 5.61 9.85 6.52
C TYR A 90 4.27 9.95 7.26
N ALA A 91 3.39 10.84 6.83
CA ALA A 91 2.08 10.98 7.45
C ALA A 91 1.25 9.72 7.29
N ILE A 92 1.34 9.06 6.12
CA ILE A 92 0.63 7.81 5.87
C ILE A 92 1.18 6.70 6.77
N ALA A 93 2.49 6.67 7.00
CA ALA A 93 3.09 5.71 7.91
C ALA A 93 2.55 5.90 9.33
N GLU A 94 2.40 7.14 9.78
CA GLU A 94 1.82 7.42 11.08
C GLU A 94 0.38 6.88 11.17
N GLU A 95 -0.43 7.06 10.13
CA GLU A 95 -1.78 6.53 10.11
C GLU A 95 -1.80 5.00 10.09
N ALA A 96 -0.89 4.39 9.32
CA ALA A 96 -0.80 2.93 9.26
C ALA A 96 -0.47 2.35 10.63
N ILE A 97 0.42 3.01 11.38
CA ILE A 97 0.74 2.61 12.75
C ILE A 97 -0.49 2.74 13.64
N ALA A 98 -1.21 3.86 13.52
CA ALA A 98 -2.38 4.12 14.35
C ALA A 98 -3.48 3.07 14.15
N ILE A 99 -3.66 2.54 12.95
CA ILE A 99 -4.66 1.50 12.67
C ILE A 99 -4.09 0.09 12.84
N LYS A 100 -2.84 -0.01 13.30
CA LYS A 100 -2.18 -1.30 13.60
C LYS A 100 -2.02 -2.19 12.38
N ALA A 101 -1.74 -1.60 11.22
CA ALA A 101 -1.39 -2.36 10.02
C ALA A 101 -0.09 -3.13 10.25
N LYS A 102 0.11 -4.20 9.52
CA LYS A 102 1.29 -5.05 9.66
C LYS A 102 2.38 -4.71 8.66
N VAL A 103 1.98 -4.15 7.50
CA VAL A 103 2.88 -3.89 6.39
C VAL A 103 2.59 -2.52 5.79
N LEU A 104 3.66 -1.80 5.44
CA LEU A 104 3.57 -0.55 4.69
C LEU A 104 4.31 -0.75 3.36
N TRP A 105 3.63 -0.59 2.24
CA TRP A 105 4.20 -0.81 0.92
C TRP A 105 4.16 0.46 0.09
N GLY A 106 5.33 1.06 -0.16
CA GLY A 106 5.45 2.19 -1.07
C GLY A 106 5.61 1.69 -2.49
N GLN A 107 4.84 2.25 -3.42
CA GLN A 107 4.91 1.86 -4.82
C GLN A 107 6.11 2.50 -5.51
N ILE A 108 6.32 2.17 -6.78
CA ILE A 108 7.47 2.65 -7.55
C ILE A 108 7.65 4.15 -7.39
N GLY A 109 8.85 4.56 -7.00
CA GLY A 109 9.17 5.96 -6.81
C GLY A 109 8.75 6.55 -5.48
N VAL A 110 8.05 5.77 -4.65
CA VAL A 110 7.62 6.24 -3.33
C VAL A 110 8.59 5.66 -2.30
N VAL A 111 9.68 6.39 -2.06
CA VAL A 111 10.72 5.99 -1.10
C VAL A 111 10.95 7.13 -0.13
N ASN A 112 10.86 6.84 1.16
CA ASN A 112 11.11 7.81 2.22
C ASN A 112 11.72 7.05 3.40
N ASN A 113 13.02 7.25 3.61
CA ASN A 113 13.74 6.51 4.64
C ASN A 113 13.27 6.83 6.05
N ASP A 114 12.84 8.06 6.30
CA ASP A 114 12.31 8.44 7.61
C ASP A 114 10.99 7.74 7.90
N ALA A 115 10.12 7.66 6.88
CA ALA A 115 8.86 6.95 7.00
C ALA A 115 9.07 5.46 7.20
N ALA A 116 10.02 4.88 6.47
CA ALA A 116 10.34 3.46 6.58
C ALA A 116 10.85 3.15 7.99
N LYS A 117 11.74 3.98 8.52
CA LYS A 117 12.25 3.79 9.86
C LYS A 117 11.15 3.92 10.91
N LEU A 118 10.29 4.90 10.76
CA LEU A 118 9.17 5.09 11.67
C LEU A 118 8.29 3.85 11.73
N ALA A 119 7.94 3.30 10.57
CA ALA A 119 7.09 2.12 10.49
C ALA A 119 7.79 0.89 11.06
N GLU A 120 9.06 0.67 10.71
CA GLU A 120 9.82 -0.47 11.20
C GLU A 120 10.00 -0.41 12.72
N ASP A 121 10.25 0.77 13.26
CA ASP A 121 10.39 0.94 14.71
C ASP A 121 9.08 0.62 15.44
N ALA A 122 7.96 0.77 14.76
CA ALA A 122 6.65 0.44 15.32
C ALA A 122 6.23 -1.02 15.07
N GLY A 123 7.09 -1.80 14.43
CA GLY A 123 6.85 -3.22 14.20
C GLY A 123 6.27 -3.59 12.85
N LEU A 124 6.09 -2.63 11.95
CA LEU A 124 5.59 -2.93 10.61
C LEU A 124 6.72 -3.43 9.72
N LYS A 125 6.39 -4.31 8.78
CA LYS A 125 7.30 -4.63 7.69
C LYS A 125 7.12 -3.58 6.61
N VAL A 126 8.20 -3.18 5.96
CA VAL A 126 8.17 -2.12 4.95
C VAL A 126 8.69 -2.65 3.63
N LEU A 127 7.96 -2.34 2.55
CA LEU A 127 8.35 -2.66 1.18
C LEU A 127 8.36 -1.41 0.33
N SER A 128 9.25 -1.38 -0.65
CA SER A 128 9.20 -0.38 -1.71
C SER A 128 9.29 -1.10 -3.04
N LEU A 129 8.32 -0.87 -3.90
CA LEU A 129 8.23 -1.59 -5.16
C LEU A 129 9.42 -1.30 -6.08
N ILE A 130 10.06 -0.14 -5.91
CA ILE A 130 11.22 0.21 -6.73
C ILE A 130 12.36 -0.80 -6.60
N HIS A 131 12.38 -1.55 -5.50
CA HIS A 131 13.44 -2.52 -5.25
C HIS A 131 13.03 -3.95 -5.56
N ILE A 132 11.84 -4.15 -6.13
CA ILE A 132 11.42 -5.45 -6.63
C ILE A 132 11.94 -5.56 -8.04
N SER A 133 12.51 -6.69 -8.36
CA SER A 133 13.06 -6.93 -9.67
C SER A 133 12.17 -6.49 -10.77
N GLU A 134 12.61 -5.87 -11.64
CA GLU A 134 12.02 -5.44 -12.50
C GLU A 134 11.71 -5.90 -13.59
N PRO A 135 12.14 -5.95 -14.71
CA PRO A 135 11.36 -5.89 -15.91
C PRO A 135 10.27 -6.93 -15.98
N THR A 136 10.35 -7.88 -15.11
CA THR A 136 9.33 -8.93 -15.09
C THR A 136 8.20 -8.68 -14.12
N ARG A 137 8.09 -7.50 -13.65
CA ARG A 137 7.14 -7.18 -12.69
C ARG A 137 5.80 -7.42 -13.16
N PRO A 138 4.94 -8.11 -12.45
CA PRO A 138 3.61 -8.47 -12.91
C PRO A 138 2.64 -7.30 -12.97
N TYR A 139 2.97 -6.22 -12.40
CA TYR A 139 2.09 -5.07 -12.52
C TYR A 139 2.85 -3.81 -12.74
#